data_be74290683da5d5828c15f61e869333f
#
_entry.id   be74290683da5d5828c15f61e869333f
#
_cell.length_a   1.000
_cell.length_b   1.000
_cell.length_c   1.000
_cell.angle_alpha   90.00
_cell.angle_beta   90.00
_cell.angle_gamma   90.00
#
_symmetry.space_group_name_H-M   'P 1'
#
loop_
_entity.id
_entity.type
_entity.pdbx_description
1 polymer ?
#
loop_
_entity_poly.entity_id
_entity_poly.type
_entity_poly.pdbx_seq_one_letter_code
_entity_poly.pdbx_strand_id
1 'polypeptide(L)'
;MGTGIVEILIRNGYLKSPHIIEAFNEIVRADFVPEQFESEAEADIPLPIGFGQTISQPTTVAIMLELLDPRPGQHILDIGSGSGWTTALLGRIVGE
;
A
#
# COMPACT_ATOMS: atom_id res chain seq x y z
N MET A 1 -7.55 4.00 -14.12
CA MET A 1 -6.81 4.50 -14.19
C MET A 1 -5.98 4.91 -13.14
N GLY A 2 -5.34 4.56 -12.45
CA GLY A 2 -4.35 4.79 -11.49
C GLY A 2 -4.08 6.22 -11.20
N THR A 3 -5.01 7.01 -11.55
CA THR A 3 -4.77 8.40 -11.36
C THR A 3 -5.06 8.85 -9.98
N GLY A 4 -5.64 8.04 -9.18
CA GLY A 4 -6.02 8.47 -7.87
C GLY A 4 -4.85 8.64 -6.93
N ILE A 5 -4.80 7.78 -5.93
CA ILE A 5 -3.85 7.94 -4.83
C ILE A 5 -2.39 7.78 -5.27
N VAL A 6 -2.11 6.90 -6.23
CA VAL A 6 -0.72 6.68 -6.62
C VAL A 6 -0.13 7.94 -7.24
N GLU A 7 -0.87 8.60 -8.13
CA GLU A 7 -0.37 9.83 -8.74
C GLU A 7 -0.16 10.92 -7.70
N ILE A 8 -1.07 11.02 -6.75
CA ILE A 8 -0.95 12.02 -5.69
C ILE A 8 0.31 11.77 -4.87
N LEU A 9 0.58 10.51 -4.53
CA LEU A 9 1.76 10.19 -3.73
C LEU A 9 3.05 10.48 -4.49
N ILE A 10 3.06 10.23 -5.80
CA ILE A 10 4.21 10.56 -6.62
C ILE A 10 4.41 12.07 -6.67
N ARG A 11 3.33 12.80 -6.93
CA ARG A 11 3.41 14.25 -7.05
C ARG A 11 3.91 14.90 -5.77
N ASN A 12 3.51 14.37 -4.64
CA ASN A 12 3.91 14.94 -3.35
C ASN A 12 5.25 14.42 -2.85
N GLY A 13 5.92 13.57 -3.61
CA GLY A 13 7.26 13.11 -3.25
C GLY A 13 7.30 11.95 -2.28
N TYR A 14 6.17 11.31 -2.01
CA TYR A 14 6.14 10.18 -1.09
C TYR A 14 6.42 8.85 -1.78
N LEU A 15 6.18 8.76 -3.09
CA LEU A 15 6.54 7.58 -3.88
C LEU A 15 7.56 8.03 -4.93
N LYS A 16 8.72 7.38 -4.94
CA LYS A 16 9.80 7.76 -5.84
C LYS A 16 10.40 6.57 -6.58
N SER A 17 10.52 5.43 -5.92
CA SER A 17 11.23 4.27 -6.48
C SER A 17 10.35 3.53 -7.47
N PRO A 18 10.82 3.31 -8.71
CA PRO A 18 9.99 2.66 -9.73
C PRO A 18 9.42 1.32 -9.31
N HIS A 19 10.20 0.49 -8.62
CA HIS A 19 9.72 -0.84 -8.24
C HIS A 19 8.62 -0.75 -7.18
N ILE A 20 8.66 0.26 -6.32
CA ILE A 20 7.61 0.46 -5.31
C ILE A 20 6.37 1.05 -5.97
N ILE A 21 6.56 1.99 -6.88
CA ILE A 21 5.43 2.57 -7.62
C ILE A 21 4.70 1.48 -8.40
N GLU A 22 5.45 0.58 -9.03
CA GLU A 22 4.86 -0.50 -9.80
C GLU A 22 4.00 -1.40 -8.90
N ALA A 23 4.49 -1.69 -7.70
CA ALA A 23 3.73 -2.50 -6.76
C ALA A 23 2.43 -1.82 -6.36
N PHE A 24 2.47 -0.52 -6.09
CA PHE A 24 1.26 0.23 -5.75
C PHE A 24 0.25 0.22 -6.89
N ASN A 25 0.71 0.23 -8.14
CA ASN A 25 -0.20 0.20 -9.28
C ASN A 25 -0.83 -1.17 -9.46
N GLU A 26 -0.11 -2.24 -9.14
CA GLU A 26 -0.61 -3.59 -9.35
C GLU A 26 -1.43 -4.13 -8.19
N ILE A 27 -1.12 -3.71 -6.97
CA ILE A 27 -1.83 -4.16 -5.79
C ILE A 27 -2.85 -3.08 -5.40
N VAL A 28 -4.10 -3.33 -5.70
CA VAL A 28 -5.16 -2.33 -5.56
C VAL A 28 -5.68 -2.30 -4.13
N ARG A 29 -5.59 -1.15 -3.49
CA ARG A 29 -6.00 -1.00 -2.08
C ARG A 29 -7.47 -1.36 -1.87
N ALA A 30 -8.31 -1.10 -2.85
CA ALA A 30 -9.74 -1.40 -2.73
C ALA A 30 -10.01 -2.88 -2.47
N ASP A 31 -9.09 -3.76 -2.89
CA ASP A 31 -9.26 -5.19 -2.67
C ASP A 31 -9.06 -5.59 -1.20
N PHE A 32 -8.61 -4.66 -0.38
CA PHE A 32 -8.27 -4.95 1.01
C PHE A 32 -9.13 -4.18 2.01
N VAL A 33 -10.21 -3.56 1.54
CA VAL A 33 -11.14 -2.84 2.42
C VAL A 33 -12.53 -3.43 2.27
N PRO A 34 -13.39 -3.28 3.30
CA PRO A 34 -14.77 -3.75 3.17
C PRO A 34 -15.48 -3.04 2.01
N GLU A 35 -16.45 -3.73 1.42
CA GLU A 35 -17.15 -3.21 0.26
C GLU A 35 -17.71 -1.82 0.50
N GLN A 36 -18.20 -1.57 1.70
CA GLN A 36 -18.81 -0.28 2.02
C GLN A 36 -17.82 0.88 1.98
N PHE A 37 -16.52 0.59 1.99
CA PHE A 37 -15.50 1.63 1.95
C PHE A 37 -14.74 1.66 0.64
N GLU A 38 -15.15 0.86 -0.35
CA GLU A 38 -14.41 0.81 -1.62
C GLU A 38 -14.30 2.15 -2.31
N SER A 39 -15.34 2.97 -2.21
CA SER A 39 -15.31 4.27 -2.86
C SER A 39 -14.28 5.21 -2.23
N GLU A 40 -13.81 4.89 -1.01
CA GLU A 40 -12.84 5.72 -0.32
C GLU A 40 -11.43 5.14 -0.39
N ALA A 41 -11.25 4.02 -1.09
CA ALA A 41 -9.96 3.35 -1.12
C ALA A 41 -8.87 4.19 -1.79
N GLU A 42 -9.27 5.16 -2.63
CA GLU A 42 -8.32 6.05 -3.27
C GLU A 42 -8.04 7.29 -2.44
N ALA A 43 -8.65 7.42 -1.27
CA ALA A 43 -8.39 8.56 -0.40
C ALA A 43 -7.18 8.27 0.48
N ASP A 44 -6.45 9.32 0.81
CA ASP A 44 -5.23 9.18 1.62
C ASP A 44 -5.60 9.26 3.10
N ILE A 45 -6.38 8.28 3.54
CA ILE A 45 -6.83 8.18 4.93
C ILE A 45 -6.81 6.72 5.35
N PRO A 46 -6.71 6.43 6.65
CA PRO A 46 -6.93 5.07 7.12
C PRO A 46 -8.41 4.74 7.05
N LEU A 47 -8.72 3.48 6.84
CA LEU A 47 -10.12 3.04 6.76
C LEU A 47 -10.33 1.86 7.69
N PRO A 48 -11.53 1.74 8.28
CA PRO A 48 -11.81 0.60 9.17
C PRO A 48 -11.92 -0.70 8.35
N ILE A 49 -11.40 -1.78 8.91
CA ILE A 49 -11.51 -3.09 8.28
C ILE A 49 -12.17 -4.11 9.19
N GLY A 50 -12.71 -3.68 10.33
CA GLY A 50 -13.38 -4.57 11.28
C GLY A 50 -12.48 -4.89 12.45
N PHE A 51 -13.08 -5.42 13.51
CA PHE A 51 -12.35 -5.83 14.71
C PHE A 51 -11.54 -4.69 15.33
N GLY A 52 -11.99 -3.45 15.17
CA GLY A 52 -11.29 -2.30 15.74
C GLY A 52 -9.99 -1.96 15.04
N GLN A 53 -9.75 -2.52 13.86
CA GLN A 53 -8.52 -2.28 13.13
C GLN A 53 -8.76 -1.44 11.88
N THR A 54 -7.67 -0.90 11.33
CA THR A 54 -7.75 -0.09 10.12
C THR A 54 -6.70 -0.53 9.12
N ILE A 55 -6.95 -0.25 7.84
CA ILE A 55 -5.92 -0.35 6.82
C ILE A 55 -5.18 0.99 6.86
N SER A 56 -3.87 0.95 6.76
CA SER A 56 -3.06 2.14 6.93
C SER A 56 -3.29 3.18 5.84
N GLN A 57 -3.07 4.42 6.19
CA GLN A 57 -3.12 5.54 5.26
C GLN A 57 -2.06 5.36 4.18
N PRO A 58 -2.40 5.57 2.90
CA PRO A 58 -1.43 5.36 1.83
C PRO A 58 -0.12 6.13 1.98
N THR A 59 -0.16 7.39 2.40
CA THR A 59 1.07 8.16 2.61
C THR A 59 1.99 7.46 3.60
N THR A 60 1.43 6.95 4.70
CA THR A 60 2.22 6.27 5.72
C THR A 60 2.91 5.04 5.14
N VAL A 61 2.17 4.24 4.38
CA VAL A 61 2.73 3.03 3.79
C VAL A 61 3.80 3.39 2.75
N ALA A 62 3.55 4.43 1.94
CA ALA A 62 4.53 4.86 0.95
C ALA A 62 5.84 5.27 1.60
N ILE A 63 5.76 6.07 2.66
CA ILE A 63 6.96 6.50 3.38
C ILE A 63 7.72 5.30 3.94
N MET A 64 6.98 4.37 4.55
CA MET A 64 7.61 3.19 5.13
C MET A 64 8.32 2.35 4.08
N LEU A 65 7.67 2.12 2.95
CA LEU A 65 8.27 1.29 1.92
C LEU A 65 9.47 1.96 1.28
N GLU A 66 9.43 3.28 1.09
CA GLU A 66 10.60 3.98 0.53
C GLU A 66 11.77 3.92 1.50
N LEU A 67 11.51 4.04 2.80
CA LEU A 67 12.58 3.95 3.78
C LEU A 67 13.14 2.54 3.89
N LEU A 68 12.28 1.54 3.86
CA LEU A 68 12.70 0.15 3.94
C LEU A 68 13.42 -0.28 2.67
N ASP A 69 12.97 0.24 1.53
CA ASP A 69 13.56 -0.04 0.22
C ASP A 69 13.67 -1.55 -0.05
N PRO A 70 12.55 -2.28 0.01
CA PRO A 70 12.61 -3.72 -0.22
C PRO A 70 12.99 -4.03 -1.67
N ARG A 71 13.74 -5.11 -1.86
CA ARG A 71 14.26 -5.47 -3.18
C ARG A 71 13.91 -6.91 -3.50
N PRO A 72 13.87 -7.27 -4.78
CA PRO A 72 13.58 -8.65 -5.17
C PRO A 72 14.51 -9.64 -4.49
N GLY A 73 13.96 -10.75 -4.06
CA GLY A 73 14.74 -11.81 -3.44
C GLY A 73 14.94 -11.68 -1.95
N GLN A 74 14.54 -10.56 -1.35
CA GLN A 74 14.71 -10.39 0.08
C GLN A 74 13.64 -11.15 0.86
N HIS A 75 13.96 -11.47 2.11
CA HIS A 75 13.01 -12.08 3.02
C HIS A 75 12.61 -11.03 4.04
N ILE A 76 11.33 -10.69 4.08
CA ILE A 76 10.83 -9.63 4.94
C ILE A 76 9.71 -10.17 5.81
N LEU A 77 9.75 -9.85 7.10
CA LEU A 77 8.72 -10.23 8.03
C LEU A 77 7.78 -9.04 8.25
N ASP A 78 6.50 -9.25 7.99
CA ASP A 78 5.50 -8.21 8.16
C ASP A 78 4.62 -8.57 9.35
N ILE A 79 4.93 -8.01 10.50
CA ILE A 79 4.20 -8.29 11.74
C ILE A 79 3.03 -7.32 11.84
N GLY A 80 1.84 -7.85 12.16
CA GLY A 80 0.66 -7.01 12.32
C GLY A 80 0.13 -6.52 10.99
N SER A 81 0.12 -7.39 9.98
CA SER A 81 -0.27 -7.01 8.63
C SER A 81 -1.71 -6.54 8.50
N GLY A 82 -2.56 -6.85 9.46
CA GLY A 82 -3.95 -6.37 9.44
C GLY A 82 -4.71 -6.74 8.19
N SER A 83 -4.90 -5.79 7.28
CA SER A 83 -5.70 -6.02 6.08
C SER A 83 -5.01 -6.91 5.05
N GLY A 84 -3.71 -7.05 5.14
CA GLY A 84 -2.93 -7.78 4.15
C GLY A 84 -2.44 -6.91 3.00
N TRP A 85 -2.82 -5.64 2.95
CA TRP A 85 -2.41 -4.76 1.85
C TRP A 85 -0.90 -4.57 1.82
N THR A 86 -0.31 -4.24 2.96
CA THR A 86 1.15 -4.06 3.04
C THR A 86 1.88 -5.36 2.72
N THR A 87 1.34 -6.49 3.20
CA THR A 87 1.91 -7.79 2.89
C THR A 87 1.90 -8.05 1.39
N ALA A 88 0.79 -7.73 0.73
CA ALA A 88 0.68 -7.94 -0.71
C ALA A 88 1.67 -7.05 -1.47
N LEU A 89 1.82 -5.79 -1.03
CA LEU A 89 2.78 -4.89 -1.66
C LEU A 89 4.21 -5.43 -1.52
N LEU A 90 4.56 -5.86 -0.31
CA LEU A 90 5.89 -6.42 -0.07
C LEU A 90 6.12 -7.67 -0.90
N GLY A 91 5.13 -8.55 -0.94
CA GLY A 91 5.25 -9.78 -1.74
C GLY A 91 5.47 -9.49 -3.21
N ARG A 92 4.77 -8.49 -3.74
CA ARG A 92 4.94 -8.11 -5.13
C ARG A 92 6.35 -7.59 -5.39
N ILE A 93 6.90 -6.83 -4.46
CA ILE A 93 8.22 -6.24 -4.63
C ILE A 93 9.33 -7.28 -4.52
N VAL A 94 9.27 -8.14 -3.50
CA VAL A 94 10.35 -9.10 -3.29
C VAL A 94 10.23 -10.35 -4.15
N GLY A 95 9.12 -10.54 -4.81
CA GLY A 95 9.03 -11.63 -5.77
C GLY A 95 8.54 -12.93 -5.17
N GLU A 96 7.83 -12.84 -4.04
CA GLU A 96 7.30 -14.03 -3.50
C GLU A 96 5.93 -14.29 -4.00
#